data_b8b44a0c3ba9d2c00006c2fc9eefcd91
#
_entry.id   b8b44a0c3ba9d2c00006c2fc9eefcd91
#
_cell.length_a   1.000
_cell.length_b   1.000
_cell.length_c   1.000
_cell.angle_alpha   90.00
_cell.angle_beta   90.00
_cell.angle_gamma   90.00
#
_symmetry.space_group_name_H-M   'P 1'
#
loop_
_entity.id
_entity.type
_entity.pdbx_description
1 polymer ?
#
loop_
_entity_poly.entity_id
_entity_poly.type
_entity_poly.pdbx_seq_one_letter_code
_entity_poly.pdbx_strand_id
1 'polypeptide(L)'
;MKRIFAIVAISFLLSHLGFAQKTKRVLVLGLDGFSTEGYHKAKHPNLDRLFADGLLSLTTRPVMPSITMPNWTSHLTGSGPEEHGVTSNTWTLAKNPLPPIAKDDEGYYPSIFKVLKDKVPNSKTAYYYNWKELIYPINQKYLDEVAFEQKDGYAVNYEKAFNFMVENKKNPTLVFLYSVHTDHAGHGYGWMSPEYIKAIEDADVAIGALLDKLKKADLYKETHFLLITDHGGINKGHGGVSMNEMQVPWGITGPQIKRRGIMIEPNSNKNTSQVLARLFGIKDIPDFWTGVFPKDLFNK
;
A
#
# COMPACT_ATOMS: atom_id res chain seq x y z
N MET A 1 -59.13 4.22 -50.93
CA MET A 1 -58.37 4.94 -49.91
C MET A 1 -57.83 3.92 -48.92
N LYS A 2 -56.55 3.51 -49.07
CA LYS A 2 -55.86 2.59 -48.16
C LYS A 2 -54.87 3.42 -47.35
N ARG A 3 -55.07 3.50 -46.05
CA ARG A 3 -54.15 4.16 -45.10
C ARG A 3 -53.09 3.15 -44.70
N ILE A 4 -51.83 3.44 -45.03
CA ILE A 4 -50.66 2.70 -44.62
C ILE A 4 -50.20 3.29 -43.27
N PHE A 5 -50.25 2.49 -42.20
CA PHE A 5 -49.64 2.82 -40.90
C PHE A 5 -48.19 2.39 -40.93
N ALA A 6 -47.30 3.38 -40.92
CA ALA A 6 -45.85 3.13 -40.72
C ALA A 6 -45.60 3.03 -39.22
N ILE A 7 -45.20 1.84 -38.78
CA ILE A 7 -44.67 1.61 -37.42
C ILE A 7 -43.21 1.96 -37.41
N VAL A 8 -42.86 3.06 -36.75
CA VAL A 8 -41.47 3.39 -36.46
C VAL A 8 -41.00 2.62 -35.22
N ALA A 9 -40.21 1.60 -35.43
CA ALA A 9 -39.57 0.87 -34.33
C ALA A 9 -38.36 1.70 -33.86
N ILE A 10 -38.46 2.39 -32.72
CA ILE A 10 -37.37 3.04 -32.05
C ILE A 10 -36.59 1.96 -31.29
N SER A 11 -35.49 1.49 -31.90
CA SER A 11 -34.54 0.63 -31.23
C SER A 11 -33.72 1.46 -30.21
N PHE A 12 -34.08 1.33 -28.95
CA PHE A 12 -33.23 1.80 -27.84
C PHE A 12 -31.94 0.94 -27.82
N LEU A 13 -30.90 1.39 -28.47
CA LEU A 13 -29.52 0.92 -28.23
C LEU A 13 -29.11 1.40 -26.82
N LEU A 14 -29.41 0.59 -25.82
CA LEU A 14 -28.75 0.69 -24.52
C LEU A 14 -27.27 0.35 -24.72
N SER A 15 -26.48 1.37 -25.04
CA SER A 15 -25.04 1.30 -24.92
C SER A 15 -24.73 1.03 -23.44
N HIS A 16 -24.45 -0.23 -23.11
CA HIS A 16 -23.81 -0.59 -21.86
C HIS A 16 -22.40 0.01 -21.89
N LEU A 17 -22.28 1.29 -21.56
CA LEU A 17 -21.04 1.85 -21.11
C LEU A 17 -20.68 1.04 -19.85
N GLY A 18 -19.83 0.06 -20.03
CA GLY A 18 -19.20 -0.66 -18.93
C GLY A 18 -18.41 0.38 -18.12
N PHE A 19 -19.05 0.99 -17.15
CA PHE A 19 -18.35 1.74 -16.12
C PHE A 19 -17.42 0.74 -15.46
N ALA A 20 -16.11 0.86 -15.73
CA ALA A 20 -15.12 0.19 -14.94
C ALA A 20 -15.46 0.45 -13.48
N GLN A 21 -15.75 -0.62 -12.75
CA GLN A 21 -16.18 -0.53 -11.35
C GLN A 21 -15.08 0.22 -10.61
N LYS A 22 -15.39 1.44 -10.16
CA LYS A 22 -14.41 2.24 -9.41
C LYS A 22 -14.02 1.49 -8.15
N THR A 23 -12.72 1.44 -7.87
CA THR A 23 -12.22 0.86 -6.63
C THR A 23 -12.91 1.52 -5.45
N LYS A 24 -13.50 0.70 -4.59
CA LYS A 24 -14.17 1.16 -3.38
C LYS A 24 -13.21 1.22 -2.20
N ARG A 25 -12.29 0.24 -2.08
CA ARG A 25 -11.39 0.13 -0.93
C ARG A 25 -10.02 -0.37 -1.32
N VAL A 26 -9.04 0.19 -0.65
CA VAL A 26 -7.66 -0.31 -0.66
C VAL A 26 -7.19 -0.43 0.79
N LEU A 27 -6.72 -1.60 1.17
CA LEU A 27 -6.02 -1.85 2.41
C LEU A 27 -4.56 -2.15 2.09
N VAL A 28 -3.68 -1.28 2.57
CA VAL A 28 -2.22 -1.44 2.46
C VAL A 28 -1.72 -2.06 3.74
N LEU A 29 -1.17 -3.26 3.65
CA LEU A 29 -0.54 -4.01 4.73
C LEU A 29 0.96 -3.75 4.67
N GLY A 30 1.46 -2.91 5.55
CA GLY A 30 2.88 -2.57 5.66
C GLY A 30 3.55 -3.40 6.75
N LEU A 31 4.54 -4.21 6.38
CA LEU A 31 5.37 -4.97 7.32
C LEU A 31 6.81 -4.46 7.24
N ASP A 32 7.28 -3.85 8.34
CA ASP A 32 8.62 -3.27 8.40
C ASP A 32 9.72 -4.34 8.44
N GLY A 33 10.79 -4.15 7.70
CA GLY A 33 11.93 -5.06 7.72
C GLY A 33 11.66 -6.47 7.19
N PHE A 34 10.58 -6.69 6.44
CA PHE A 34 10.19 -8.00 5.92
C PHE A 34 10.96 -8.35 4.64
N SER A 35 12.03 -9.11 4.77
CA SER A 35 12.88 -9.52 3.64
C SER A 35 12.28 -10.65 2.81
N THR A 36 12.70 -10.74 1.53
CA THR A 36 12.34 -11.87 0.66
C THR A 36 12.87 -13.20 1.20
N GLU A 37 14.04 -13.22 1.83
CA GLU A 37 14.56 -14.45 2.44
C GLU A 37 13.67 -14.89 3.62
N GLY A 38 13.19 -13.93 4.44
CA GLY A 38 12.22 -14.19 5.51
C GLY A 38 10.90 -14.73 4.95
N TYR A 39 10.41 -14.17 3.86
CA TYR A 39 9.23 -14.68 3.15
C TYR A 39 9.41 -16.16 2.77
N HIS A 40 10.56 -16.55 2.23
CA HIS A 40 10.79 -17.95 1.83
C HIS A 40 10.92 -18.90 3.01
N LYS A 41 11.36 -18.45 4.18
CA LYS A 41 11.60 -19.31 5.36
C LYS A 41 10.39 -19.43 6.28
N ALA A 42 9.60 -18.39 6.41
CA ALA A 42 8.43 -18.37 7.30
C ALA A 42 7.24 -19.15 6.72
N LYS A 43 6.37 -19.64 7.61
CA LYS A 43 5.07 -20.18 7.21
C LYS A 43 4.05 -19.05 7.19
N HIS A 44 3.45 -18.79 6.03
CA HIS A 44 2.51 -17.69 5.85
C HIS A 44 1.26 -18.10 5.03
N PRO A 45 0.48 -19.09 5.51
CA PRO A 45 -0.64 -19.65 4.75
C PRO A 45 -1.76 -18.66 4.46
N ASN A 46 -1.87 -17.56 5.20
CA ASN A 46 -2.86 -16.52 4.96
C ASN A 46 -2.44 -15.58 3.83
N LEU A 47 -1.17 -15.20 3.77
CA LEU A 47 -0.59 -14.46 2.65
C LEU A 47 -0.58 -15.31 1.37
N ASP A 48 -0.26 -16.61 1.46
CA ASP A 48 -0.33 -17.51 0.31
C ASP A 48 -1.75 -17.55 -0.29
N ARG A 49 -2.76 -17.70 0.57
CA ARG A 49 -4.17 -17.66 0.12
C ARG A 49 -4.59 -16.30 -0.41
N LEU A 50 -4.10 -15.22 0.19
CA LEU A 50 -4.41 -13.85 -0.25
C LEU A 50 -3.90 -13.59 -1.67
N PHE A 51 -2.69 -14.03 -1.98
CA PHE A 51 -2.03 -13.79 -3.26
C PHE A 51 -2.15 -14.95 -4.25
N ALA A 52 -2.84 -16.06 -3.92
CA ALA A 52 -3.12 -17.15 -4.87
C ALA A 52 -3.82 -16.62 -6.13
N ASP A 53 -4.68 -15.62 -5.98
CA ASP A 53 -5.38 -14.91 -7.05
C ASP A 53 -4.81 -13.51 -7.32
N GLY A 54 -3.60 -13.22 -6.86
CA GLY A 54 -2.92 -11.93 -6.98
C GLY A 54 -1.59 -12.00 -7.71
N LEU A 55 -0.92 -10.87 -7.74
CA LEU A 55 0.43 -10.72 -8.26
C LEU A 55 1.40 -10.45 -7.10
N LEU A 56 2.50 -11.19 -7.04
CA LEU A 56 3.51 -11.09 -6.01
C LEU A 56 4.90 -10.88 -6.64
N SER A 57 5.58 -9.80 -6.25
CA SER A 57 7.01 -9.61 -6.52
C SER A 57 7.82 -10.02 -5.30
N LEU A 58 8.86 -10.81 -5.50
CA LEU A 58 9.86 -11.17 -4.49
C LEU A 58 11.23 -10.52 -4.79
N THR A 59 11.24 -9.58 -5.74
CA THR A 59 12.45 -8.88 -6.20
C THR A 59 12.29 -7.37 -6.21
N THR A 60 11.28 -6.86 -5.51
CA THR A 60 11.07 -5.41 -5.39
C THR A 60 12.27 -4.76 -4.71
N ARG A 61 12.68 -3.61 -5.21
CA ARG A 61 13.83 -2.86 -4.71
C ARG A 61 13.36 -1.69 -3.83
N PRO A 62 13.80 -1.66 -2.55
CA PRO A 62 13.80 -0.43 -1.76
C PRO A 62 14.54 0.70 -2.46
N VAL A 63 14.24 1.93 -2.06
CA VAL A 63 15.09 3.09 -2.40
C VAL A 63 16.30 3.15 -1.47
N MET A 64 17.32 3.89 -1.86
CA MET A 64 18.50 4.13 -1.03
C MET A 64 18.39 5.43 -0.24
N PRO A 65 18.80 5.43 1.03
CA PRO A 65 19.26 4.29 1.82
C PRO A 65 18.12 3.31 2.16
N SER A 66 18.45 2.02 2.35
CA SER A 66 17.47 0.97 2.69
C SER A 66 17.08 1.05 4.18
N ILE A 67 16.49 2.17 4.57
CA ILE A 67 16.01 2.47 5.92
C ILE A 67 14.54 2.88 5.92
N THR A 68 13.92 2.82 7.07
CA THR A 68 12.48 2.87 7.29
C THR A 68 11.80 4.11 6.71
N MET A 69 12.07 5.29 7.26
CA MET A 69 11.32 6.49 6.89
C MET A 69 11.44 6.88 5.41
N PRO A 70 12.63 6.87 4.76
CA PRO A 70 12.78 7.11 3.33
C PRO A 70 11.95 6.16 2.48
N ASN A 71 11.94 4.88 2.81
CA ASN A 71 11.24 3.87 2.03
C ASN A 71 9.71 3.93 2.19
N TRP A 72 9.20 4.11 3.42
CA TRP A 72 7.77 4.31 3.62
C TRP A 72 7.28 5.59 2.97
N THR A 73 8.09 6.67 3.01
CA THR A 73 7.77 7.90 2.29
C THR A 73 7.71 7.64 0.79
N SER A 74 8.66 6.89 0.24
CA SER A 74 8.67 6.56 -1.20
C SER A 74 7.45 5.75 -1.62
N HIS A 75 6.99 4.80 -0.81
CA HIS A 75 5.73 4.08 -1.07
C HIS A 75 4.52 5.02 -1.14
N LEU A 76 4.48 6.05 -0.30
CA LEU A 76 3.32 6.92 -0.13
C LEU A 76 3.38 8.20 -0.96
N THR A 77 4.51 8.47 -1.62
CA THR A 77 4.72 9.70 -2.41
C THR A 77 5.11 9.43 -3.87
N GLY A 78 5.32 8.18 -4.25
CA GLY A 78 5.65 7.84 -5.64
C GLY A 78 7.01 8.35 -6.14
N SER A 79 7.93 8.66 -5.23
CA SER A 79 9.24 9.28 -5.50
C SER A 79 10.31 8.72 -4.59
N GLY A 80 11.57 8.99 -4.88
CA GLY A 80 12.70 8.59 -4.03
C GLY A 80 13.14 9.70 -3.06
N PRO A 81 14.11 9.40 -2.18
CA PRO A 81 14.68 10.37 -1.24
C PRO A 81 15.25 11.61 -1.93
N GLU A 82 15.76 11.45 -3.13
CA GLU A 82 16.29 12.53 -3.97
C GLU A 82 15.25 13.56 -4.37
N GLU A 83 13.95 13.15 -4.43
CA GLU A 83 12.85 14.04 -4.78
C GLU A 83 12.08 14.51 -3.54
N HIS A 84 11.69 13.59 -2.64
CA HIS A 84 10.88 13.97 -1.47
C HIS A 84 11.69 14.50 -0.28
N GLY A 85 13.03 14.40 -0.32
CA GLY A 85 13.93 14.99 0.68
C GLY A 85 14.00 14.24 2.01
N VAL A 86 13.28 13.13 2.19
CA VAL A 86 13.32 12.31 3.41
C VAL A 86 14.45 11.30 3.27
N THR A 87 15.59 11.57 3.91
CA THR A 87 16.85 10.85 3.73
C THR A 87 17.27 10.03 4.94
N SER A 88 16.57 10.14 6.07
CA SER A 88 16.91 9.45 7.32
C SER A 88 15.72 9.29 8.23
N ASN A 89 15.82 8.39 9.23
CA ASN A 89 14.81 8.20 10.29
C ASN A 89 14.73 9.38 11.28
N THR A 90 15.64 10.35 11.20
CA THR A 90 15.65 11.56 12.02
C THR A 90 15.09 12.79 11.30
N TRP A 91 14.54 12.60 10.12
CA TRP A 91 13.93 13.66 9.34
C TRP A 91 12.72 14.27 10.06
N THR A 92 12.60 15.58 9.98
CA THR A 92 11.38 16.32 10.34
C THR A 92 11.16 17.45 9.35
N LEU A 93 9.95 17.96 9.25
CA LEU A 93 9.64 19.10 8.37
C LEU A 93 10.54 20.33 8.64
N ALA A 94 10.86 20.58 9.91
CA ALA A 94 11.74 21.68 10.32
C ALA A 94 13.24 21.37 10.16
N LYS A 95 13.61 20.08 10.08
CA LYS A 95 15.01 19.64 10.02
C LYS A 95 15.15 18.61 8.89
N ASN A 96 15.34 19.12 7.68
CA ASN A 96 15.58 18.32 6.49
C ASN A 96 16.82 18.89 5.73
N PRO A 97 17.87 18.11 5.56
CA PRO A 97 19.09 18.56 4.88
C PRO A 97 18.92 18.67 3.36
N LEU A 98 17.91 17.99 2.80
CA LEU A 98 17.60 17.99 1.38
C LEU A 98 16.14 18.48 1.19
N PRO A 99 15.93 19.72 0.71
CA PRO A 99 14.58 20.21 0.44
C PRO A 99 13.86 19.37 -0.63
N PRO A 100 12.57 19.12 -0.48
CA PRO A 100 11.79 18.41 -1.50
C PRO A 100 11.67 19.25 -2.79
N ILE A 101 11.64 18.59 -3.95
CA ILE A 101 11.50 19.26 -5.26
C ILE A 101 10.08 19.79 -5.51
N ALA A 102 9.11 19.27 -4.80
CA ALA A 102 7.71 19.72 -4.79
C ALA A 102 7.18 19.69 -3.36
N LYS A 103 6.29 20.63 -3.01
CA LYS A 103 5.71 20.72 -1.68
C LYS A 103 4.29 21.28 -1.73
N ASP A 104 3.46 20.85 -0.78
CA ASP A 104 2.16 21.45 -0.53
C ASP A 104 2.29 22.76 0.26
N ASP A 105 1.15 23.40 0.56
CA ASP A 105 1.11 24.68 1.26
C ASP A 105 1.71 24.62 2.67
N GLU A 106 1.70 23.45 3.30
CA GLU A 106 2.29 23.20 4.61
C GLU A 106 3.76 22.77 4.54
N GLY A 107 4.32 22.59 3.34
CA GLY A 107 5.73 22.28 3.11
C GLY A 107 6.07 20.79 2.96
N TYR A 108 5.07 19.90 2.99
CA TYR A 108 5.27 18.46 2.80
C TYR A 108 5.34 18.09 1.32
N TYR A 109 6.10 17.06 1.00
CA TYR A 109 6.03 16.46 -0.33
C TYR A 109 4.65 15.79 -0.52
N PRO A 110 3.94 16.04 -1.63
CA PRO A 110 2.56 15.57 -1.78
C PRO A 110 2.44 14.05 -1.84
N SER A 111 1.71 13.48 -0.87
CA SER A 111 1.47 12.05 -0.75
C SER A 111 0.26 11.58 -1.54
N ILE A 112 0.09 10.26 -1.66
CA ILE A 112 -1.12 9.64 -2.22
C ILE A 112 -2.40 10.07 -1.48
N PHE A 113 -2.31 10.36 -0.18
CA PHE A 113 -3.46 10.84 0.60
C PHE A 113 -3.94 12.20 0.10
N LYS A 114 -3.01 13.14 -0.15
CA LYS A 114 -3.35 14.43 -0.76
C LYS A 114 -3.95 14.24 -2.14
N VAL A 115 -3.29 13.48 -3.00
CA VAL A 115 -3.76 13.24 -4.38
C VAL A 115 -5.16 12.62 -4.38
N LEU A 116 -5.43 11.70 -3.44
CA LEU A 116 -6.75 11.08 -3.31
C LEU A 116 -7.81 12.09 -2.86
N LYS A 117 -7.50 12.95 -1.87
CA LYS A 117 -8.42 14.00 -1.41
C LYS A 117 -8.73 15.01 -2.50
N ASP A 118 -7.74 15.39 -3.30
CA ASP A 118 -7.89 16.36 -4.38
C ASP A 118 -8.69 15.81 -5.57
N LYS A 119 -8.54 14.50 -5.88
CA LYS A 119 -9.03 13.92 -7.13
C LYS A 119 -10.24 12.98 -6.97
N VAL A 120 -10.51 12.46 -5.78
CA VAL A 120 -11.58 11.50 -5.52
C VAL A 120 -12.56 12.04 -4.48
N PRO A 121 -13.71 12.56 -4.89
CA PRO A 121 -14.71 13.11 -3.98
C PRO A 121 -15.15 12.10 -2.91
N ASN A 122 -15.34 12.58 -1.69
CA ASN A 122 -15.78 11.79 -0.53
C ASN A 122 -14.85 10.62 -0.17
N SER A 123 -13.60 10.62 -0.64
CA SER A 123 -12.63 9.62 -0.23
C SER A 123 -12.34 9.70 1.27
N LYS A 124 -12.11 8.53 1.88
CA LYS A 124 -11.76 8.38 3.28
C LYS A 124 -10.39 7.74 3.41
N THR A 125 -9.59 8.27 4.31
CA THR A 125 -8.17 7.91 4.45
C THR A 125 -7.84 7.68 5.91
N ALA A 126 -7.13 6.57 6.21
CA ALA A 126 -6.68 6.26 7.56
C ALA A 126 -5.22 5.81 7.57
N TYR A 127 -4.55 6.10 8.68
CA TYR A 127 -3.14 5.81 8.89
C TYR A 127 -2.95 5.22 10.30
N TYR A 128 -2.70 3.93 10.37
CA TYR A 128 -2.49 3.18 11.62
C TYR A 128 -1.06 2.69 11.70
N TYR A 129 -0.38 2.99 12.78
CA TYR A 129 1.05 2.72 12.90
C TYR A 129 1.50 2.53 14.35
N ASN A 130 2.67 1.92 14.53
CA ASN A 130 3.25 1.61 15.83
C ASN A 130 4.76 1.87 15.94
N TRP A 131 5.31 2.67 15.01
CA TRP A 131 6.60 3.34 15.15
C TRP A 131 6.39 4.87 15.05
N LYS A 132 6.67 5.58 16.17
CA LYS A 132 6.20 6.96 16.42
C LYS A 132 6.56 7.95 15.31
N GLU A 133 7.77 7.87 14.79
CA GLU A 133 8.32 8.83 13.82
C GLU A 133 7.78 8.64 12.40
N LEU A 134 7.12 7.52 12.12
CA LEU A 134 6.66 7.15 10.78
C LEU A 134 5.74 8.21 10.14
N ILE A 135 4.96 8.91 10.95
CA ILE A 135 3.99 9.92 10.49
C ILE A 135 4.64 11.25 10.10
N TYR A 136 5.90 11.51 10.49
CA TYR A 136 6.52 12.84 10.32
C TYR A 136 6.57 13.34 8.88
N PRO A 137 6.82 12.53 7.85
CA PRO A 137 6.82 12.98 6.46
C PRO A 137 5.44 13.16 5.83
N ILE A 138 4.37 12.80 6.54
CA ILE A 138 3.02 12.77 6.00
C ILE A 138 2.19 13.94 6.52
N ASN A 139 1.65 14.74 5.59
CA ASN A 139 0.72 15.80 5.95
C ASN A 139 -0.61 15.20 6.43
N GLN A 140 -0.85 15.30 7.74
CA GLN A 140 -2.01 14.71 8.40
C GLN A 140 -3.33 15.40 8.05
N LYS A 141 -3.30 16.59 7.45
CA LYS A 141 -4.48 17.31 6.93
C LYS A 141 -5.31 16.46 5.96
N TYR A 142 -4.67 15.53 5.27
CA TYR A 142 -5.30 14.65 4.29
C TYR A 142 -5.69 13.29 4.83
N LEU A 143 -5.71 13.12 6.17
CA LEU A 143 -6.10 11.89 6.86
C LEU A 143 -7.38 12.12 7.66
N ASP A 144 -8.39 11.27 7.47
CA ASP A 144 -9.63 11.33 8.29
C ASP A 144 -9.42 10.67 9.64
N GLU A 145 -8.55 9.65 9.72
CA GLU A 145 -8.19 9.00 10.98
C GLU A 145 -6.70 8.69 11.04
N VAL A 146 -6.10 8.95 12.20
CA VAL A 146 -4.70 8.64 12.52
C VAL A 146 -4.64 8.02 13.89
N ALA A 147 -3.98 6.86 14.03
CA ALA A 147 -3.76 6.25 15.33
C ALA A 147 -2.37 5.65 15.46
N PHE A 148 -1.69 6.05 16.52
CA PHE A 148 -0.41 5.51 16.96
C PHE A 148 -0.62 4.61 18.18
N GLU A 149 -0.10 3.38 18.13
CA GLU A 149 -0.15 2.43 19.23
C GLU A 149 1.25 1.86 19.50
N GLN A 150 1.81 2.21 20.66
CA GLN A 150 3.20 1.87 20.96
C GLN A 150 3.42 0.42 21.39
N LYS A 151 2.43 -0.22 22.05
CA LYS A 151 2.60 -1.52 22.73
C LYS A 151 1.55 -2.55 22.35
N ASP A 152 0.87 -2.35 21.27
CA ASP A 152 -0.33 -3.11 20.97
C ASP A 152 -0.05 -4.51 20.42
N GLY A 153 0.98 -4.79 19.80
CA GLY A 153 1.00 -5.90 18.87
C GLY A 153 0.06 -5.58 17.68
N TYR A 154 -0.61 -6.57 17.13
CA TYR A 154 -1.48 -6.39 15.98
C TYR A 154 -2.95 -6.07 16.32
N ALA A 155 -3.38 -6.29 17.56
CA ALA A 155 -4.80 -6.33 17.90
C ALA A 155 -5.51 -4.97 17.73
N VAL A 156 -4.92 -3.91 18.26
CA VAL A 156 -5.58 -2.59 18.32
C VAL A 156 -5.66 -1.93 16.94
N ASN A 157 -4.54 -1.79 16.25
CA ASN A 157 -4.51 -1.13 14.94
C ASN A 157 -5.25 -1.92 13.85
N TYR A 158 -5.22 -3.25 13.91
CA TYR A 158 -5.98 -4.10 12.99
C TYR A 158 -7.47 -3.99 13.22
N GLU A 159 -7.91 -3.87 14.48
CA GLU A 159 -9.31 -3.62 14.82
C GLU A 159 -9.76 -2.22 14.36
N LYS A 160 -8.96 -1.18 14.60
CA LYS A 160 -9.24 0.17 14.11
C LYS A 160 -9.38 0.20 12.60
N ALA A 161 -8.45 -0.43 11.86
CA ALA A 161 -8.52 -0.53 10.41
C ALA A 161 -9.81 -1.22 9.93
N PHE A 162 -10.21 -2.31 10.57
CA PHE A 162 -11.46 -3.00 10.28
C PHE A 162 -12.68 -2.08 10.52
N ASN A 163 -12.76 -1.45 11.68
CA ASN A 163 -13.89 -0.58 12.05
C ASN A 163 -14.01 0.61 11.10
N PHE A 164 -12.88 1.27 10.77
CA PHE A 164 -12.87 2.37 9.79
C PHE A 164 -13.39 1.93 8.42
N MET A 165 -13.01 0.74 7.95
CA MET A 165 -13.49 0.20 6.68
C MET A 165 -14.98 -0.12 6.72
N VAL A 166 -15.52 -0.58 7.84
CA VAL A 166 -16.96 -0.85 8.05
C VAL A 166 -17.75 0.46 8.06
N GLU A 167 -17.31 1.45 8.83
CA GLU A 167 -17.98 2.75 8.95
C GLU A 167 -18.01 3.49 7.61
N ASN A 168 -16.94 3.36 6.82
CA ASN A 168 -16.79 4.02 5.53
C ASN A 168 -17.13 3.13 4.33
N LYS A 169 -17.94 2.07 4.51
CA LYS A 169 -18.22 1.09 3.45
C LYS A 169 -18.86 1.68 2.17
N LYS A 170 -19.45 2.87 2.24
CA LYS A 170 -20.07 3.56 1.10
C LYS A 170 -19.11 4.49 0.36
N ASN A 171 -17.94 4.76 0.91
CA ASN A 171 -16.97 5.72 0.41
C ASN A 171 -15.77 5.03 -0.26
N PRO A 172 -15.12 5.68 -1.24
CA PRO A 172 -13.78 5.29 -1.63
C PRO A 172 -12.85 5.41 -0.43
N THR A 173 -12.14 4.32 -0.07
CA THR A 173 -11.40 4.26 1.20
C THR A 173 -9.98 3.74 0.97
N LEU A 174 -8.99 4.46 1.50
CA LEU A 174 -7.58 4.04 1.56
C LEU A 174 -7.16 3.92 3.02
N VAL A 175 -6.76 2.72 3.43
CA VAL A 175 -6.21 2.46 4.77
C VAL A 175 -4.76 2.03 4.63
N PHE A 176 -3.87 2.74 5.30
CA PHE A 176 -2.49 2.32 5.50
C PHE A 176 -2.37 1.75 6.91
N LEU A 177 -2.01 0.47 7.00
CA LEU A 177 -1.88 -0.30 8.22
C LEU A 177 -0.46 -0.84 8.33
N TYR A 178 0.33 -0.21 9.18
CA TYR A 178 1.75 -0.50 9.37
C TYR A 178 2.02 -1.27 10.65
N SER A 179 2.95 -2.21 10.58
CA SER A 179 3.42 -3.03 11.70
C SER A 179 4.94 -3.11 11.72
N VAL A 180 5.54 -2.69 12.85
CA VAL A 180 6.99 -2.64 13.06
C VAL A 180 7.61 -3.96 13.57
N HIS A 181 6.78 -4.95 13.92
CA HIS A 181 7.21 -6.08 14.73
C HIS A 181 8.31 -6.95 14.10
N THR A 182 8.28 -7.11 12.77
CA THR A 182 9.31 -7.89 12.05
C THR A 182 10.67 -7.20 12.09
N ASP A 183 10.72 -5.87 11.94
CA ASP A 183 11.92 -5.08 12.09
C ASP A 183 12.48 -5.14 13.52
N HIS A 184 11.63 -4.95 14.52
CA HIS A 184 12.03 -5.08 15.92
C HIS A 184 12.61 -6.46 16.24
N ALA A 185 12.05 -7.52 15.70
CA ALA A 185 12.61 -8.87 15.87
C ALA A 185 13.97 -9.00 15.16
N GLY A 186 14.12 -8.43 13.97
CA GLY A 186 15.39 -8.35 13.24
C GLY A 186 16.48 -7.62 14.04
N HIS A 187 16.20 -6.46 14.58
CA HIS A 187 17.13 -5.70 15.42
C HIS A 187 17.46 -6.40 16.74
N GLY A 188 16.46 -7.01 17.38
CA GLY A 188 16.62 -7.69 18.66
C GLY A 188 17.42 -8.99 18.56
N TYR A 189 17.09 -9.83 17.61
CA TYR A 189 17.57 -11.22 17.52
C TYR A 189 18.42 -11.50 16.28
N GLY A 190 18.30 -10.67 15.27
CA GLY A 190 18.95 -10.83 13.96
C GLY A 190 17.97 -11.28 12.89
N TRP A 191 18.15 -10.74 11.67
CA TRP A 191 17.43 -11.23 10.50
C TRP A 191 17.72 -12.72 10.31
N MET A 192 16.70 -13.49 9.97
CA MET A 192 16.70 -14.95 9.82
C MET A 192 16.82 -15.74 11.14
N SER A 193 16.83 -15.09 12.33
CA SER A 193 16.68 -15.79 13.60
C SER A 193 15.30 -16.46 13.71
N PRO A 194 15.14 -17.47 14.60
CA PRO A 194 13.84 -18.07 14.87
C PRO A 194 12.78 -17.03 15.30
N GLU A 195 13.17 -16.01 16.07
CA GLU A 195 12.29 -14.94 16.55
C GLU A 195 11.84 -14.02 15.40
N TYR A 196 12.73 -13.70 14.45
CA TYR A 196 12.38 -12.94 13.26
C TYR A 196 11.40 -13.71 12.37
N ILE A 197 11.66 -15.00 12.14
CA ILE A 197 10.75 -15.87 11.38
C ILE A 197 9.39 -15.97 12.08
N LYS A 198 9.40 -16.13 13.41
CA LYS A 198 8.16 -16.14 14.20
C LYS A 198 7.37 -14.84 14.09
N ALA A 199 8.04 -13.68 14.07
CA ALA A 199 7.37 -12.39 13.90
C ALA A 199 6.65 -12.28 12.54
N ILE A 200 7.20 -12.86 11.48
CA ILE A 200 6.54 -12.95 10.17
C ILE A 200 5.30 -13.86 10.25
N GLU A 201 5.44 -15.03 10.90
CA GLU A 201 4.33 -15.97 11.09
C GLU A 201 3.20 -15.36 11.93
N ASP A 202 3.52 -14.57 12.96
CA ASP A 202 2.55 -13.86 13.77
C ASP A 202 1.81 -12.77 12.98
N ALA A 203 2.53 -12.06 12.11
CA ALA A 203 1.91 -11.10 11.18
C ALA A 203 0.94 -11.80 10.23
N ASP A 204 1.30 -12.95 9.67
CA ASP A 204 0.42 -13.75 8.82
C ASP A 204 -0.87 -14.16 9.53
N VAL A 205 -0.77 -14.60 10.79
CA VAL A 205 -1.95 -14.96 11.60
C VAL A 205 -2.84 -13.74 11.83
N ALA A 206 -2.27 -12.59 12.19
CA ALA A 206 -3.03 -11.38 12.42
C ALA A 206 -3.71 -10.87 11.13
N ILE A 207 -3.01 -10.91 10.00
CA ILE A 207 -3.58 -10.60 8.67
C ILE A 207 -4.75 -11.56 8.38
N GLY A 208 -4.56 -12.87 8.57
CA GLY A 208 -5.62 -13.86 8.37
C GLY A 208 -6.88 -13.56 9.16
N ALA A 209 -6.74 -13.20 10.43
CA ALA A 209 -7.87 -12.81 11.28
C ALA A 209 -8.60 -11.57 10.77
N LEU A 210 -7.87 -10.54 10.30
CA LEU A 210 -8.44 -9.35 9.70
C LEU A 210 -9.18 -9.66 8.39
N LEU A 211 -8.60 -10.49 7.52
CA LEU A 211 -9.24 -10.92 6.27
C LEU A 211 -10.55 -11.67 6.52
N ASP A 212 -10.60 -12.51 7.55
CA ASP A 212 -11.82 -13.25 7.92
C ASP A 212 -12.92 -12.32 8.49
N LYS A 213 -12.55 -11.28 9.24
CA LYS A 213 -13.49 -10.23 9.64
C LYS A 213 -14.05 -9.48 8.43
N LEU A 214 -13.20 -9.10 7.48
CA LEU A 214 -13.60 -8.41 6.25
C LEU A 214 -14.54 -9.29 5.39
N LYS A 215 -14.30 -10.60 5.33
CA LYS A 215 -15.18 -11.56 4.66
C LYS A 215 -16.57 -11.60 5.32
N LYS A 216 -16.62 -11.69 6.66
CA LYS A 216 -17.89 -11.70 7.43
C LYS A 216 -18.67 -10.39 7.31
N ALA A 217 -18.00 -9.28 7.06
CA ALA A 217 -18.61 -7.97 6.85
C ALA A 217 -18.94 -7.66 5.37
N ASP A 218 -18.78 -8.62 4.44
CA ASP A 218 -18.98 -8.48 3.00
C ASP A 218 -18.11 -7.38 2.34
N LEU A 219 -16.96 -7.06 2.96
CA LEU A 219 -16.03 -6.05 2.45
C LEU A 219 -14.89 -6.65 1.60
N TYR A 220 -14.53 -7.92 1.83
CA TYR A 220 -13.36 -8.56 1.23
C TYR A 220 -13.37 -8.50 -0.31
N LYS A 221 -14.47 -8.88 -0.95
CA LYS A 221 -14.57 -8.99 -2.42
C LYS A 221 -14.48 -7.64 -3.15
N GLU A 222 -14.73 -6.54 -2.45
CA GLU A 222 -14.67 -5.18 -2.99
C GLU A 222 -13.41 -4.42 -2.54
N THR A 223 -12.48 -5.10 -1.88
CA THR A 223 -11.24 -4.52 -1.36
C THR A 223 -10.05 -4.99 -2.18
N HIS A 224 -9.15 -4.05 -2.50
CA HIS A 224 -7.81 -4.37 -2.96
C HIS A 224 -6.87 -4.44 -1.77
N PHE A 225 -6.01 -5.44 -1.75
CA PHE A 225 -5.01 -5.63 -0.71
C PHE A 225 -3.63 -5.47 -1.33
N LEU A 226 -2.82 -4.63 -0.71
CA LEU A 226 -1.40 -4.49 -1.03
C LEU A 226 -0.60 -4.96 0.18
N LEU A 227 0.37 -5.84 -0.04
CA LEU A 227 1.44 -6.12 0.90
C LEU A 227 2.67 -5.36 0.44
N ILE A 228 3.22 -4.53 1.30
CA ILE A 228 4.42 -3.74 1.02
C ILE A 228 5.37 -3.79 2.21
N THR A 229 6.63 -3.63 1.94
CA THR A 229 7.67 -3.54 2.95
C THR A 229 8.77 -2.60 2.50
N ASP A 230 9.40 -1.96 3.43
CA ASP A 230 10.35 -0.87 3.19
C ASP A 230 11.77 -1.36 2.88
N HIS A 231 12.28 -2.34 3.60
CA HIS A 231 13.62 -2.93 3.44
C HIS A 231 13.65 -4.36 4.00
N GLY A 232 14.72 -5.07 3.71
CA GLY A 232 15.11 -6.26 4.44
C GLY A 232 16.19 -5.93 5.47
N GLY A 233 17.05 -6.89 5.81
CA GLY A 233 18.14 -6.63 6.74
C GLY A 233 19.16 -7.77 6.78
N ILE A 234 20.28 -7.50 7.43
CA ILE A 234 21.39 -8.45 7.60
C ILE A 234 21.93 -8.35 9.02
N ASN A 235 22.26 -9.48 9.63
CA ASN A 235 22.65 -9.54 11.05
C ASN A 235 21.57 -8.87 11.92
N LYS A 236 21.88 -7.75 12.57
CA LYS A 236 20.96 -6.97 13.41
C LYS A 236 20.74 -5.55 12.89
N GLY A 237 20.93 -5.32 11.58
CA GLY A 237 20.86 -4.00 10.98
C GLY A 237 20.39 -3.99 9.53
N HIS A 238 20.23 -2.81 9.01
CA HIS A 238 19.84 -2.50 7.64
C HIS A 238 20.35 -1.10 7.25
N GLY A 239 20.15 -0.68 6.01
CA GLY A 239 20.56 0.65 5.51
C GLY A 239 21.60 0.57 4.41
N GLY A 240 22.13 -0.61 4.13
CA GLY A 240 23.12 -0.87 3.10
C GLY A 240 22.53 -1.30 1.75
N VAL A 241 23.37 -1.98 0.97
CA VAL A 241 23.10 -2.35 -0.43
C VAL A 241 23.14 -3.87 -0.65
N SER A 242 23.20 -4.67 0.43
CA SER A 242 23.19 -6.12 0.28
C SER A 242 21.87 -6.61 -0.30
N MET A 243 21.87 -7.79 -0.94
CA MET A 243 20.64 -8.39 -1.47
C MET A 243 19.60 -8.62 -0.36
N ASN A 244 20.04 -8.96 0.86
CA ASN A 244 19.19 -9.20 1.99
C ASN A 244 18.46 -7.93 2.47
N GLU A 245 19.06 -6.76 2.24
CA GLU A 245 18.46 -5.46 2.55
C GLU A 245 17.61 -4.92 1.38
N MET A 246 18.07 -5.15 0.15
CA MET A 246 17.57 -4.54 -1.08
C MET A 246 16.60 -5.43 -1.86
N GLN A 247 16.10 -6.53 -1.30
CA GLN A 247 15.15 -7.40 -1.95
C GLN A 247 14.01 -7.75 -1.03
N VAL A 248 12.82 -7.25 -1.37
CA VAL A 248 11.65 -7.29 -0.50
C VAL A 248 10.39 -7.77 -1.23
N PRO A 249 9.43 -8.40 -0.52
CA PRO A 249 8.13 -8.74 -1.06
C PRO A 249 7.29 -7.50 -1.35
N TRP A 250 6.55 -7.55 -2.44
CA TRP A 250 5.49 -6.62 -2.80
C TRP A 250 4.35 -7.39 -3.45
N GLY A 251 3.15 -7.28 -2.94
CA GLY A 251 2.02 -8.05 -3.46
C GLY A 251 0.76 -7.21 -3.64
N ILE A 252 -0.06 -7.58 -4.63
CA ILE A 252 -1.35 -6.96 -4.87
C ILE A 252 -2.40 -7.98 -5.29
N THR A 253 -3.60 -7.86 -4.74
CA THR A 253 -4.77 -8.62 -5.18
C THR A 253 -6.03 -7.78 -5.04
N GLY A 254 -7.12 -8.18 -5.68
CA GLY A 254 -8.42 -7.52 -5.58
C GLY A 254 -9.17 -7.51 -6.91
N PRO A 255 -10.39 -6.94 -6.94
CA PRO A 255 -11.33 -7.11 -8.05
C PRO A 255 -10.82 -6.64 -9.42
N GLN A 256 -9.95 -5.64 -9.47
CA GLN A 256 -9.41 -5.10 -10.73
C GLN A 256 -8.09 -5.75 -11.15
N ILE A 257 -7.47 -6.56 -10.26
CA ILE A 257 -6.19 -7.19 -10.54
C ILE A 257 -6.44 -8.47 -11.32
N LYS A 258 -5.92 -8.51 -12.53
CA LYS A 258 -6.14 -9.63 -13.44
C LYS A 258 -4.89 -10.44 -13.69
N ARG A 259 -3.72 -9.83 -13.59
CA ARG A 259 -2.46 -10.54 -13.64
C ARG A 259 -2.25 -11.30 -12.33
N ARG A 260 -1.76 -12.54 -12.44
CA ARG A 260 -1.56 -13.45 -11.31
C ARG A 260 -0.19 -14.09 -11.36
N GLY A 261 0.24 -14.58 -10.19
CA GLY A 261 1.51 -15.29 -10.03
C GLY A 261 2.66 -14.38 -9.66
N ILE A 262 3.87 -14.76 -10.06
CA ILE A 262 5.09 -14.01 -9.73
C ILE A 262 5.35 -12.94 -10.79
N MET A 263 5.55 -11.72 -10.30
CA MET A 263 5.97 -10.57 -11.08
C MET A 263 7.47 -10.67 -11.36
N ILE A 264 7.85 -10.69 -12.63
CA ILE A 264 9.25 -10.76 -13.06
C ILE A 264 9.81 -9.40 -13.51
N GLU A 265 8.93 -8.41 -13.74
CA GLU A 265 9.36 -7.07 -14.10
C GLU A 265 10.03 -6.37 -12.92
N PRO A 266 11.01 -5.50 -13.18
CA PRO A 266 11.60 -4.67 -12.14
C PRO A 266 10.52 -3.85 -11.41
N ASN A 267 10.56 -3.89 -10.09
CA ASN A 267 9.67 -3.10 -9.24
C ASN A 267 10.47 -2.34 -8.18
N SER A 268 9.92 -1.23 -7.71
CA SER A 268 10.52 -0.39 -6.68
C SER A 268 9.46 0.09 -5.69
N ASN A 269 9.87 0.40 -4.47
CA ASN A 269 9.00 0.96 -3.44
C ASN A 269 8.28 2.22 -3.93
N LYS A 270 8.93 3.06 -4.72
CA LYS A 270 8.32 4.28 -5.27
C LYS A 270 7.21 4.03 -6.32
N ASN A 271 7.02 2.79 -6.77
CA ASN A 271 5.94 2.45 -7.72
C ASN A 271 4.57 2.34 -7.05
N THR A 272 4.52 2.15 -5.73
CA THR A 272 3.29 1.88 -4.98
C THR A 272 2.25 2.98 -5.13
N SER A 273 2.61 4.25 -5.00
CA SER A 273 1.66 5.37 -5.16
C SER A 273 1.07 5.46 -6.56
N GLN A 274 1.83 5.11 -7.60
CA GLN A 274 1.33 5.01 -8.97
C GLN A 274 0.20 3.96 -9.08
N VAL A 275 0.41 2.81 -8.43
CA VAL A 275 -0.59 1.73 -8.40
C VAL A 275 -1.82 2.17 -7.62
N LEU A 276 -1.64 2.76 -6.44
CA LEU A 276 -2.74 3.27 -5.60
C LEU A 276 -3.58 4.30 -6.35
N ALA A 277 -2.95 5.29 -7.00
CA ALA A 277 -3.66 6.28 -7.80
C ALA A 277 -4.50 5.63 -8.91
N ARG A 278 -3.94 4.69 -9.65
CA ARG A 278 -4.64 3.97 -10.72
C ARG A 278 -5.80 3.13 -10.22
N LEU A 279 -5.68 2.49 -9.06
CA LEU A 279 -6.79 1.76 -8.42
C LEU A 279 -8.00 2.67 -8.21
N PHE A 280 -7.81 3.90 -7.79
CA PHE A 280 -8.88 4.89 -7.62
C PHE A 280 -9.29 5.60 -8.92
N GLY A 281 -8.74 5.18 -10.06
CA GLY A 281 -9.07 5.75 -11.38
C GLY A 281 -8.43 7.10 -11.67
N ILE A 282 -7.44 7.50 -10.89
CA ILE A 282 -6.67 8.72 -11.11
C ILE A 282 -5.69 8.48 -12.27
N LYS A 283 -5.88 9.20 -13.36
CA LYS A 283 -5.03 9.12 -14.56
C LYS A 283 -3.99 10.25 -14.60
N ASP A 284 -4.38 11.39 -14.10
CA ASP A 284 -3.56 12.60 -13.99
C ASP A 284 -2.73 12.52 -12.69
N ILE A 285 -1.60 11.85 -12.82
CA ILE A 285 -0.64 11.62 -11.73
C ILE A 285 0.33 12.79 -11.67
N PRO A 286 0.75 13.26 -10.48
CA PRO A 286 1.70 14.35 -10.38
C PRO A 286 2.98 14.12 -11.20
N ASP A 287 3.39 15.08 -12.02
CA ASP A 287 4.56 14.98 -12.90
C ASP A 287 5.88 14.79 -12.15
N PHE A 288 5.91 15.21 -10.87
CA PHE A 288 7.06 15.04 -10.00
C PHE A 288 7.16 13.65 -9.34
N TRP A 289 6.17 12.75 -9.54
CA TRP A 289 6.27 11.37 -9.11
C TRP A 289 7.09 10.56 -10.12
N THR A 290 8.23 10.03 -9.67
CA THR A 290 9.20 9.31 -10.51
C THR A 290 9.02 7.79 -10.51
N GLY A 291 8.11 7.27 -9.68
CA GLY A 291 7.71 5.87 -9.70
C GLY A 291 7.13 5.47 -11.06
N VAL A 292 7.30 4.22 -11.44
CA VAL A 292 6.81 3.68 -12.72
C VAL A 292 5.63 2.74 -12.44
N PHE A 293 4.56 2.90 -13.22
CA PHE A 293 3.44 1.97 -13.14
C PHE A 293 3.81 0.62 -13.74
N PRO A 294 3.68 -0.51 -12.99
CA PRO A 294 3.92 -1.83 -13.53
C PRO A 294 2.98 -2.12 -14.70
N LYS A 295 3.54 -2.51 -15.85
CA LYS A 295 2.77 -2.81 -17.04
C LYS A 295 1.87 -4.04 -16.80
N ASP A 296 0.72 -4.05 -17.44
CA ASP A 296 -0.23 -5.18 -17.46
C ASP A 296 -0.84 -5.59 -16.09
N LEU A 297 -0.70 -4.77 -15.05
CA LEU A 297 -1.29 -5.03 -13.74
C LEU A 297 -2.82 -5.08 -13.80
N PHE A 298 -3.41 -4.16 -14.54
CA PHE A 298 -4.85 -4.11 -14.83
C PHE A 298 -5.04 -4.57 -16.28
N ASN A 299 -5.63 -5.68 -16.52
CA ASN A 299 -5.78 -6.18 -17.89
C ASN A 299 -6.59 -5.27 -18.79
N LYS A 300 -6.27 -5.46 -20.07
CA LYS A 300 -6.99 -4.96 -21.24
C LYS A 300 -8.46 -5.39 -21.25
#